data_79d2a542ca54e048cf886d4fdaf7577d
#
_entry.id   79d2a542ca54e048cf886d4fdaf7577d
#
_cell.length_a   1.000
_cell.length_b   1.000
_cell.length_c   1.000
_cell.angle_alpha   90.00
_cell.angle_beta   90.00
_cell.angle_gamma   90.00
#
_symmetry.space_group_name_H-M   'P 1'
#
loop_
_entity.id
_entity.type
_entity.pdbx_description
1 polymer ?
#
loop_
_entity_poly.entity_id
_entity_poly.type
_entity_poly.pdbx_seq_one_letter_code
_entity_poly.pdbx_strand_id
1 'polypeptide(L)'
;MKIKEIELKDFRNYPYLKLELNDGINVLYGSNAQGKTNILEAIYMCAAAKSHRGAKDKELLRFTDVSNQCDDAHIKKSARKGIAVDKFPVKNLGELIGILNVVVFSPENLDIIRMGPSVRRDFIDNELISVSKIYYNNLVNFNKILDSRNKYLKNADFTGKGDLTLLDVLDEQFIEYAKNIIRD
;
A
#
# COMPACT_ATOMS: atom_id res chain seq x y z
N MET A 1 -3.99 -19.92 -5.05
CA MET A 1 -2.59 -19.95 -4.52
C MET A 1 -2.66 -20.05 -3.01
N LYS A 2 -1.72 -20.75 -2.33
CA LYS A 2 -1.69 -20.94 -0.88
C LYS A 2 -0.33 -20.50 -0.35
N ILE A 3 -0.30 -19.88 0.81
CA ILE A 3 0.94 -19.57 1.53
C ILE A 3 1.34 -20.83 2.30
N LYS A 4 2.49 -21.39 2.01
CA LYS A 4 3.03 -22.55 2.72
C LYS A 4 3.95 -22.17 3.86
N GLU A 5 4.69 -21.10 3.67
CA GLU A 5 5.69 -20.63 4.62
C GLU A 5 5.75 -19.11 4.59
N ILE A 6 6.02 -18.52 5.73
CA ILE A 6 6.36 -17.12 5.88
C ILE A 6 7.67 -16.99 6.67
N GLU A 7 8.59 -16.20 6.17
CA GLU A 7 9.84 -15.85 6.83
C GLU A 7 9.90 -14.33 7.03
N LEU A 8 10.11 -13.90 8.26
CA LEU A 8 10.21 -12.50 8.65
C LEU A 8 11.58 -12.24 9.28
N LYS A 9 12.25 -11.17 8.85
CA LYS A 9 13.51 -10.68 9.41
C LYS A 9 13.38 -9.21 9.74
N ASP A 10 13.71 -8.84 10.98
CA ASP A 10 13.64 -7.48 11.51
C ASP A 10 12.31 -6.76 11.18
N PHE A 11 11.21 -7.51 11.33
CA PHE A 11 9.88 -7.02 11.05
C PHE A 11 9.09 -6.80 12.34
N ARG A 12 8.67 -5.57 12.60
CA ARG A 12 7.92 -5.17 13.79
C ARG A 12 8.65 -5.60 15.08
N ASN A 13 8.08 -6.54 15.83
CA ASN A 13 8.66 -7.10 17.06
C ASN A 13 9.47 -8.39 16.82
N TYR A 14 9.50 -8.90 15.59
CA TYR A 14 10.21 -10.13 15.27
C TYR A 14 11.64 -9.84 14.79
N PRO A 15 12.69 -10.27 15.52
CA PRO A 15 14.04 -10.29 14.98
C PRO A 15 14.14 -11.31 13.84
N TYR A 16 13.56 -12.47 14.06
CA TYR A 16 13.43 -13.53 13.09
C TYR A 16 12.22 -14.41 13.44
N LEU A 17 11.45 -14.76 12.43
CA LEU A 17 10.38 -15.74 12.53
C LEU A 17 10.33 -16.55 11.24
N LYS A 18 10.27 -17.86 11.37
CA LYS A 18 9.93 -18.77 10.29
C LYS A 18 8.71 -19.56 10.71
N LEU A 19 7.65 -19.50 9.94
CA LEU A 19 6.37 -20.13 10.24
C LEU A 19 5.89 -20.91 9.03
N GLU A 20 5.68 -22.20 9.21
CA GLU A 20 5.03 -23.07 8.24
C GLU A 20 3.53 -23.08 8.49
N LEU A 21 2.75 -22.95 7.42
CA LEU A 21 1.30 -22.92 7.47
C LEU A 21 0.73 -24.21 6.88
N ASN A 22 -0.24 -24.78 7.58
CA ASN A 22 -0.97 -25.96 7.11
C ASN A 22 -2.08 -25.56 6.13
N ASP A 23 -2.53 -26.54 5.35
CA ASP A 23 -3.74 -26.38 4.56
C ASP A 23 -4.97 -26.25 5.48
N GLY A 24 -5.84 -25.29 5.18
CA GLY A 24 -7.05 -25.03 5.97
C GLY A 24 -6.86 -23.97 7.06
N ILE A 25 -7.36 -24.22 8.25
CA ILE A 25 -7.40 -23.26 9.35
C ILE A 25 -6.10 -23.30 10.14
N ASN A 26 -5.43 -22.15 10.26
CA ASN A 26 -4.28 -21.94 11.14
C ASN A 26 -4.68 -20.97 12.26
N VAL A 27 -4.48 -21.35 13.51
CA VAL A 27 -4.86 -20.56 14.68
C VAL A 27 -3.62 -20.02 15.37
N LEU A 28 -3.49 -18.69 15.40
CA LEU A 28 -2.41 -17.99 16.14
C LEU A 28 -2.95 -17.58 17.52
N TYR A 29 -2.45 -18.19 18.58
CA TYR A 29 -2.87 -17.90 19.95
C TYR A 29 -1.67 -17.48 20.82
N GLY A 30 -1.95 -16.85 21.96
CA GLY A 30 -0.95 -16.36 22.91
C GLY A 30 -1.34 -15.03 23.53
N SER A 31 -0.51 -14.50 24.41
CA SER A 31 -0.73 -13.23 25.10
C SER A 31 -0.81 -12.03 24.15
N ASN A 32 -1.43 -10.95 24.62
CA ASN A 32 -1.49 -9.71 23.82
C ASN A 32 -0.08 -9.13 23.63
N ALA A 33 0.07 -8.31 22.59
CA ALA A 33 1.34 -7.67 22.19
C ALA A 33 2.46 -8.63 21.72
N GLN A 34 2.22 -9.95 21.59
CA GLN A 34 3.23 -10.91 21.12
C GLN A 34 3.41 -10.90 19.59
N GLY A 35 2.68 -10.07 18.86
CA GLY A 35 2.89 -9.90 17.40
C GLY A 35 1.98 -10.74 16.51
N LYS A 36 0.97 -11.45 17.03
CA LYS A 36 0.05 -12.25 16.19
C LYS A 36 -0.51 -11.45 15.00
N THR A 37 -0.96 -10.23 15.24
CA THR A 37 -1.47 -9.33 14.21
C THR A 37 -0.38 -8.89 13.23
N ASN A 38 0.89 -8.84 13.67
CA ASN A 38 2.01 -8.47 12.81
C ASN A 38 2.30 -9.56 11.75
N ILE A 39 2.01 -10.82 12.05
CA ILE A 39 2.08 -11.91 11.07
C ILE A 39 1.02 -11.72 9.98
N LEU A 40 -0.22 -11.39 10.36
CA LEU A 40 -1.29 -11.08 9.40
C LEU A 40 -0.95 -9.84 8.56
N GLU A 41 -0.37 -8.82 9.17
CA GLU A 41 0.12 -7.63 8.47
C GLU A 41 1.19 -7.97 7.44
N ALA A 42 2.14 -8.85 7.78
CA ALA A 42 3.18 -9.30 6.85
C ALA A 42 2.58 -10.07 5.66
N ILE A 43 1.62 -10.95 5.90
CA ILE A 43 0.90 -11.68 4.84
C ILE A 43 0.20 -10.70 3.89
N TYR A 44 -0.53 -9.73 4.44
CA TYR A 44 -1.20 -8.71 3.64
C TYR A 44 -0.21 -7.87 2.83
N MET A 45 0.94 -7.55 3.40
CA MET A 45 1.99 -6.81 2.70
C MET A 45 2.57 -7.58 1.51
N CYS A 46 2.65 -8.91 1.56
CA CYS A 46 3.06 -9.72 0.42
C CYS A 46 2.08 -9.60 -0.75
N ALA A 47 0.79 -9.41 -0.47
CA ALA A 47 -0.24 -9.27 -1.50
C ALA A 47 -0.37 -7.83 -2.02
N ALA A 48 -0.42 -6.85 -1.12
CA ALA A 48 -0.78 -5.47 -1.42
C ALA A 48 0.40 -4.49 -1.40
N ALA A 49 1.61 -4.94 -1.02
CA ALA A 49 2.82 -4.13 -0.84
C ALA A 49 2.66 -2.93 0.12
N LYS A 50 1.64 -2.95 0.97
CA LYS A 50 1.36 -1.92 1.98
C LYS A 50 0.77 -2.55 3.24
N SER A 51 0.88 -1.85 4.36
CA SER A 51 0.22 -2.27 5.59
C SER A 51 -1.29 -2.03 5.52
N HIS A 52 -2.11 -3.01 5.94
CA HIS A 52 -3.55 -2.82 6.10
C HIS A 52 -3.90 -1.86 7.24
N ARG A 53 -2.96 -1.61 8.16
CA ARG A 53 -3.09 -0.68 9.29
C ARG A 53 -2.63 0.73 8.98
N GLY A 54 -2.28 1.04 7.72
CA GLY A 54 -1.80 2.34 7.29
C GLY A 54 -0.38 2.71 7.79
N ALA A 55 0.37 1.75 8.33
CA ALA A 55 1.73 1.98 8.81
C ALA A 55 2.68 2.33 7.66
N LYS A 56 3.56 3.30 7.90
CA LYS A 56 4.62 3.66 6.96
C LYS A 56 5.71 2.57 6.95
N ASP A 57 6.39 2.40 5.83
CA ASP A 57 7.43 1.36 5.67
C ASP A 57 8.50 1.39 6.78
N LYS A 58 8.85 2.58 7.28
CA LYS A 58 9.80 2.73 8.39
C LYS A 58 9.30 2.14 9.71
N GLU A 59 8.00 2.14 9.93
CA GLU A 59 7.37 1.62 11.15
C GLU A 59 7.27 0.09 11.14
N LEU A 60 7.49 -0.52 9.99
CA LEU A 60 7.47 -1.97 9.80
C LEU A 60 8.81 -2.61 10.15
N LEU A 61 9.90 -1.83 10.13
CA LEU A 61 11.20 -2.28 10.56
C LEU A 61 11.24 -2.39 12.08
N ARG A 62 11.92 -3.41 12.57
CA ARG A 62 12.17 -3.57 13.99
C ARG A 62 13.06 -2.43 14.50
N PHE A 63 12.61 -1.73 15.53
CA PHE A 63 13.47 -0.82 16.28
C PHE A 63 14.38 -1.66 17.16
N THR A 64 15.63 -1.82 16.77
CA THR A 64 16.69 -2.22 17.71
C THR A 64 17.10 -0.97 18.45
N ASP A 65 17.07 -1.02 19.80
CA ASP A 65 17.68 0.03 20.62
C ASP A 65 19.18 0.12 20.28
N VAL A 66 19.52 1.09 19.45
CA VAL A 66 20.90 1.40 19.04
C VAL A 66 21.59 2.18 20.18
N SER A 67 21.36 1.80 21.45
CA SER A 67 21.97 2.51 22.57
C SER A 67 23.35 2.01 22.98
N ASN A 68 23.88 0.91 22.40
CA ASN A 68 25.15 0.36 22.89
C ASN A 68 26.14 -0.21 21.86
N GLN A 69 26.03 0.10 20.59
CA GLN A 69 27.14 -0.17 19.65
C GLN A 69 27.22 0.94 18.59
N CYS A 70 27.79 2.06 19.03
CA CYS A 70 28.36 3.03 18.11
C CYS A 70 29.68 2.48 17.65
N ASP A 71 29.75 2.02 16.40
CA ASP A 71 30.85 2.33 15.49
C ASP A 71 30.40 1.90 14.10
N ASP A 72 30.27 2.88 13.21
CA ASP A 72 30.17 2.76 11.76
C ASP A 72 28.87 2.18 11.10
N ALA A 73 27.74 2.21 11.74
CA ALA A 73 26.49 1.98 11.03
C ALA A 73 25.90 3.28 10.48
N HIS A 74 26.40 3.75 9.36
CA HIS A 74 25.65 4.64 8.49
C HIS A 74 24.38 3.91 8.01
N ILE A 75 23.30 4.02 8.77
CA ILE A 75 21.97 3.64 8.30
C ILE A 75 21.67 4.55 7.10
N LYS A 76 21.87 4.03 5.90
CA LYS A 76 21.50 4.73 4.68
C LYS A 76 19.98 4.94 4.73
N LYS A 77 19.57 6.17 5.01
CA LYS A 77 18.19 6.64 5.11
C LYS A 77 17.36 6.48 3.82
N SER A 78 17.84 5.79 2.81
CA SER A 78 17.22 5.69 1.48
C SER A 78 17.14 4.28 0.92
N ALA A 79 16.98 3.25 1.75
CA ALA A 79 16.60 1.95 1.21
C ALA A 79 15.17 2.08 0.66
N ARG A 80 15.04 2.18 -0.66
CA ARG A 80 13.75 2.04 -1.33
C ARG A 80 13.24 0.63 -1.05
N LYS A 81 11.94 0.52 -0.74
CA LYS A 81 11.28 -0.77 -0.61
C LYS A 81 11.48 -1.57 -1.89
N GLY A 82 12.17 -2.68 -1.79
CA GLY A 82 12.31 -3.65 -2.88
C GLY A 82 11.29 -4.76 -2.70
N ILE A 83 10.59 -5.11 -3.77
CA ILE A 83 9.68 -6.25 -3.82
C ILE A 83 10.19 -7.17 -4.92
N ALA A 84 10.20 -8.47 -4.66
CA ALA A 84 10.56 -9.47 -5.65
C ALA A 84 9.54 -10.62 -5.62
N VAL A 85 9.23 -11.15 -6.80
CA VAL A 85 8.43 -12.36 -6.98
C VAL A 85 9.34 -13.39 -7.67
N ASP A 86 9.45 -14.58 -7.10
CA ASP A 86 10.36 -15.64 -7.58
C ASP A 86 11.81 -15.15 -7.78
N LYS A 87 12.30 -14.30 -6.87
CA LYS A 87 13.61 -13.63 -6.92
C LYS A 87 13.76 -12.55 -8.01
N PHE A 88 12.75 -12.29 -8.82
CA PHE A 88 12.77 -11.23 -9.80
C PHE A 88 12.21 -9.93 -9.20
N PRO A 89 12.93 -8.81 -9.29
CA PRO A 89 12.48 -7.54 -8.74
C PRO A 89 11.22 -7.05 -9.47
N VAL A 90 10.21 -6.65 -8.69
CA VAL A 90 8.97 -6.06 -9.18
C VAL A 90 9.17 -4.56 -9.35
N LYS A 91 8.83 -4.02 -10.51
CA LYS A 91 9.04 -2.61 -10.85
C LYS A 91 7.91 -1.71 -10.35
N ASN A 92 6.70 -2.24 -10.30
CA ASN A 92 5.51 -1.50 -9.87
C ASN A 92 4.47 -2.43 -9.22
N LEU A 93 3.56 -1.84 -8.43
CA LEU A 93 2.51 -2.60 -7.72
C LEU A 93 1.58 -3.36 -8.66
N GLY A 94 1.36 -2.88 -9.87
CA GLY A 94 0.52 -3.55 -10.86
C GLY A 94 1.01 -4.94 -11.24
N GLU A 95 2.28 -5.25 -11.03
CA GLU A 95 2.85 -6.59 -11.27
C GLU A 95 2.50 -7.58 -10.16
N LEU A 96 2.15 -7.10 -8.95
CA LEU A 96 1.72 -7.94 -7.82
C LEU A 96 0.24 -8.30 -7.88
N ILE A 97 -0.57 -7.48 -8.54
CA ILE A 97 -2.02 -7.68 -8.59
C ILE A 97 -2.35 -9.03 -9.22
N GLY A 98 -3.12 -9.83 -8.47
CA GLY A 98 -3.56 -11.17 -8.90
C GLY A 98 -2.57 -12.31 -8.61
N ILE A 99 -1.34 -12.03 -8.13
CA ILE A 99 -0.40 -13.08 -7.72
C ILE A 99 -0.86 -13.73 -6.41
N LEU A 100 -1.21 -12.92 -5.44
CA LEU A 100 -1.72 -13.37 -4.15
C LEU A 100 -2.91 -12.50 -3.74
N ASN A 101 -4.09 -13.11 -3.60
CA ASN A 101 -5.28 -12.43 -3.11
C ASN A 101 -5.45 -12.77 -1.63
N VAL A 102 -5.52 -11.73 -0.80
CA VAL A 102 -5.66 -11.84 0.66
C VAL A 102 -6.80 -10.94 1.11
N VAL A 103 -7.73 -11.50 1.88
CA VAL A 103 -8.76 -10.75 2.58
C VAL A 103 -8.39 -10.72 4.06
N VAL A 104 -8.27 -9.54 4.63
CA VAL A 104 -7.99 -9.34 6.05
C VAL A 104 -9.21 -8.70 6.70
N PHE A 105 -9.69 -9.30 7.78
CA PHE A 105 -10.69 -8.70 8.65
C PHE A 105 -10.04 -8.32 9.98
N SER A 106 -10.11 -7.07 10.33
CA SER A 106 -9.53 -6.51 11.55
C SER A 106 -10.48 -5.50 12.18
N PRO A 107 -10.35 -5.18 13.48
CA PRO A 107 -11.18 -4.17 14.13
C PRO A 107 -11.16 -2.80 13.44
N GLU A 108 -10.06 -2.45 12.80
CA GLU A 108 -9.88 -1.20 12.04
C GLU A 108 -10.81 -1.13 10.82
N ASN A 109 -11.27 -2.25 10.30
CA ASN A 109 -12.25 -2.27 9.20
C ASN A 109 -13.61 -1.68 9.62
N LEU A 110 -13.92 -1.63 10.92
CA LEU A 110 -15.12 -0.96 11.42
C LEU A 110 -15.07 0.57 11.24
N ASP A 111 -13.91 1.13 10.97
CA ASP A 111 -13.74 2.55 10.67
C ASP A 111 -14.47 2.99 9.39
N ILE A 112 -14.78 2.05 8.50
CA ILE A 112 -15.65 2.30 7.33
C ILE A 112 -17.01 2.88 7.75
N ILE A 113 -17.52 2.43 8.89
CA ILE A 113 -18.81 2.89 9.43
C ILE A 113 -18.64 4.18 10.25
N ARG A 114 -17.56 4.28 11.01
CA ARG A 114 -17.33 5.35 11.98
C ARG A 114 -16.69 6.61 11.38
N MET A 115 -15.84 6.43 10.37
CA MET A 115 -15.05 7.48 9.78
C MET A 115 -15.73 8.10 8.55
N GLY A 116 -15.11 9.17 8.02
CA GLY A 116 -15.63 9.95 6.91
C GLY A 116 -15.55 9.25 5.54
N PRO A 117 -16.07 9.92 4.48
CA PRO A 117 -16.13 9.36 3.13
C PRO A 117 -14.78 8.97 2.53
N SER A 118 -13.67 9.58 2.96
CA SER A 118 -12.31 9.24 2.48
C SER A 118 -11.96 7.79 2.80
N VAL A 119 -12.21 7.34 4.04
CA VAL A 119 -11.90 5.97 4.48
C VAL A 119 -12.70 4.94 3.67
N ARG A 120 -13.96 5.27 3.34
CA ARG A 120 -14.80 4.42 2.49
C ARG A 120 -14.27 4.31 1.06
N ARG A 121 -13.84 5.44 0.47
CA ARG A 121 -13.21 5.43 -0.86
C ARG A 121 -11.92 4.62 -0.85
N ASP A 122 -11.04 4.88 0.11
CA ASP A 122 -9.78 4.15 0.24
C ASP A 122 -10.00 2.63 0.39
N PHE A 123 -11.06 2.22 1.10
CA PHE A 123 -11.42 0.82 1.22
C PHE A 123 -11.85 0.23 -0.12
N ILE A 124 -12.80 0.88 -0.81
CA ILE A 124 -13.29 0.44 -2.13
C ILE A 124 -12.14 0.37 -3.13
N ASP A 125 -11.32 1.43 -3.20
CA ASP A 125 -10.16 1.47 -4.09
C ASP A 125 -9.20 0.31 -3.82
N ASN A 126 -8.95 -0.01 -2.56
CA ASN A 126 -8.07 -1.11 -2.18
C ASN A 126 -8.62 -2.48 -2.62
N GLU A 127 -9.92 -2.71 -2.45
CA GLU A 127 -10.56 -3.95 -2.87
C GLU A 127 -10.54 -4.08 -4.40
N LEU A 128 -10.89 -3.04 -5.12
CA LEU A 128 -10.88 -3.04 -6.60
C LEU A 128 -9.45 -3.18 -7.16
N ILE A 129 -8.46 -2.52 -6.56
CA ILE A 129 -7.05 -2.69 -6.93
C ILE A 129 -6.61 -4.15 -6.78
N SER A 130 -7.05 -4.84 -5.72
CA SER A 130 -6.63 -6.22 -5.46
C SER A 130 -7.03 -7.20 -6.57
N VAL A 131 -8.10 -6.90 -7.32
CA VAL A 131 -8.69 -7.78 -8.34
C VAL A 131 -8.54 -7.25 -9.76
N SER A 132 -8.31 -5.94 -9.97
CA SER A 132 -8.25 -5.32 -11.29
C SER A 132 -7.00 -4.47 -11.51
N LYS A 133 -6.10 -4.97 -12.36
CA LYS A 133 -4.93 -4.22 -12.81
C LYS A 133 -5.32 -3.01 -13.67
N ILE A 134 -6.45 -3.09 -14.38
CA ILE A 134 -6.97 -2.00 -15.18
C ILE A 134 -7.41 -0.86 -14.27
N TYR A 135 -8.21 -1.19 -13.25
CA TYR A 135 -8.61 -0.23 -12.23
C TYR A 135 -7.42 0.47 -11.58
N TYR A 136 -6.42 -0.30 -11.14
CA TYR A 136 -5.19 0.27 -10.57
C TYR A 136 -4.52 1.29 -11.50
N ASN A 137 -4.36 0.96 -12.78
CA ASN A 137 -3.73 1.86 -13.74
C ASN A 137 -4.55 3.14 -13.97
N ASN A 138 -5.88 3.01 -14.06
CA ASN A 138 -6.80 4.14 -14.19
C ASN A 138 -6.72 5.04 -12.97
N LEU A 139 -6.74 4.49 -11.76
CA LEU A 139 -6.65 5.24 -10.51
C LEU A 139 -5.30 5.97 -10.37
N VAL A 140 -4.19 5.33 -10.72
CA VAL A 140 -2.85 5.96 -10.70
C VAL A 140 -2.79 7.15 -11.66
N ASN A 141 -3.31 6.99 -12.88
CA ASN A 141 -3.32 8.06 -13.87
C ASN A 141 -4.27 9.19 -13.47
N PHE A 142 -5.47 8.87 -12.98
CA PHE A 142 -6.41 9.83 -12.43
C PHE A 142 -5.77 10.71 -11.36
N ASN A 143 -5.10 10.11 -10.37
CA ASN A 143 -4.45 10.85 -9.29
C ASN A 143 -3.31 11.75 -9.81
N LYS A 144 -2.53 11.28 -10.79
CA LYS A 144 -1.47 12.11 -11.42
C LYS A 144 -2.05 13.34 -12.13
N ILE A 145 -3.13 13.17 -12.89
CA ILE A 145 -3.78 14.26 -13.59
C ILE A 145 -4.42 15.22 -12.59
N LEU A 146 -5.10 14.71 -11.57
CA LEU A 146 -5.66 15.52 -10.49
C LEU A 146 -4.61 16.38 -9.80
N ASP A 147 -3.45 15.81 -9.46
CA ASP A 147 -2.33 16.54 -8.85
C ASP A 147 -1.78 17.62 -9.79
N SER A 148 -1.64 17.30 -11.07
CA SER A 148 -1.15 18.24 -12.09
C SER A 148 -2.13 19.40 -12.26
N ARG A 149 -3.43 19.09 -12.36
CA ARG A 149 -4.51 20.08 -12.44
C ARG A 149 -4.54 21.00 -11.22
N ASN A 150 -4.46 20.41 -10.02
CA ASN A 150 -4.47 21.19 -8.78
C ASN A 150 -3.24 22.09 -8.65
N LYS A 151 -2.06 21.62 -9.06
CA LYS A 151 -0.85 22.45 -9.11
C LYS A 151 -0.98 23.59 -10.10
N TYR A 152 -1.52 23.30 -11.30
CA TYR A 152 -1.78 24.33 -12.30
C TYR A 152 -2.72 25.41 -11.76
N LEU A 153 -3.86 25.01 -11.19
CA LEU A 153 -4.84 25.95 -10.63
C LEU A 153 -4.29 26.79 -9.47
N LYS A 154 -3.42 26.23 -8.65
CA LYS A 154 -2.78 26.98 -7.55
C LYS A 154 -1.78 28.03 -8.04
N ASN A 155 -1.13 27.77 -9.18
CA ASN A 155 -0.10 28.63 -9.75
C ASN A 155 -0.64 29.56 -10.86
N ALA A 156 -1.85 29.30 -11.34
CA ALA A 156 -2.49 30.12 -12.36
C ALA A 156 -2.81 31.49 -11.78
N ASP A 157 -2.20 32.52 -12.35
CA ASP A 157 -2.54 33.88 -12.06
C ASP A 157 -3.85 34.20 -12.78
N PHE A 158 -4.96 34.22 -12.06
CA PHE A 158 -6.29 34.45 -12.62
C PHE A 158 -6.50 35.90 -13.16
N THR A 159 -5.44 36.69 -13.25
CA THR A 159 -5.43 38.02 -13.83
C THR A 159 -5.47 38.05 -15.38
N GLY A 160 -5.86 36.93 -16.02
CA GLY A 160 -6.23 36.93 -17.45
C GLY A 160 -5.19 36.38 -18.42
N LYS A 161 -4.12 35.73 -17.97
CA LYS A 161 -3.08 35.12 -18.83
C LYS A 161 -2.81 33.63 -18.54
N GLY A 162 -3.68 32.93 -17.85
CA GLY A 162 -3.59 31.48 -17.72
C GLY A 162 -3.80 30.82 -19.10
N ASP A 163 -2.94 29.86 -19.46
CA ASP A 163 -3.14 29.06 -20.66
C ASP A 163 -4.34 28.11 -20.45
N LEU A 164 -5.53 28.56 -20.79
CA LEU A 164 -6.76 27.77 -20.68
C LEU A 164 -6.66 26.46 -21.49
N THR A 165 -5.88 26.44 -22.56
CA THR A 165 -5.68 25.27 -23.41
C THR A 165 -5.08 24.10 -22.65
N LEU A 166 -4.12 24.36 -21.76
CA LEU A 166 -3.54 23.30 -20.92
C LEU A 166 -4.55 22.78 -19.90
N LEU A 167 -5.37 23.67 -19.33
CA LEU A 167 -6.41 23.25 -18.38
C LEU A 167 -7.46 22.37 -19.07
N ASP A 168 -7.88 22.73 -20.29
CA ASP A 168 -8.84 21.95 -21.07
C ASP A 168 -8.31 20.53 -21.33
N VAL A 169 -7.04 20.41 -21.72
CA VAL A 169 -6.40 19.09 -21.92
C VAL A 169 -6.36 18.26 -20.62
N LEU A 170 -6.04 18.89 -19.50
CA LEU A 170 -6.03 18.21 -18.20
C LEU A 170 -7.44 17.78 -17.79
N ASP A 171 -8.45 18.60 -18.06
CA ASP A 171 -9.85 18.30 -17.77
C ASP A 171 -10.40 17.16 -18.63
N GLU A 172 -10.07 17.12 -19.91
CA GLU A 172 -10.42 16.00 -20.78
C GLU A 172 -9.84 14.68 -20.28
N GLN A 173 -8.54 14.64 -19.97
CA GLN A 173 -7.88 13.45 -19.41
C GLN A 173 -8.46 13.06 -18.05
N PHE A 174 -8.74 14.03 -17.19
CA PHE A 174 -9.37 13.79 -15.89
C PHE A 174 -10.74 13.12 -16.05
N ILE A 175 -11.57 13.62 -16.97
CA ILE A 175 -12.90 13.06 -17.24
C ILE A 175 -12.80 11.64 -17.81
N GLU A 176 -11.84 11.38 -18.69
CA GLU A 176 -11.64 10.06 -19.29
C GLU A 176 -11.30 9.00 -18.21
N TYR A 177 -10.28 9.28 -17.36
CA TYR A 177 -9.92 8.35 -16.29
C TYR A 177 -11.01 8.22 -15.23
N ALA A 178 -11.71 9.31 -14.89
CA ALA A 178 -12.85 9.26 -13.96
C ALA A 178 -13.98 8.35 -14.50
N LYS A 179 -14.33 8.45 -15.77
CA LYS A 179 -15.33 7.57 -16.40
C LYS A 179 -14.94 6.10 -16.31
N ASN A 180 -13.67 5.79 -16.57
CA ASN A 180 -13.18 4.41 -16.51
C ASN A 180 -13.26 3.84 -15.08
N ILE A 181 -12.88 4.63 -14.05
CA ILE A 181 -12.98 4.25 -12.64
C ILE A 181 -14.42 4.00 -12.21
N ILE A 182 -15.39 4.77 -12.71
CA ILE A 182 -16.81 4.64 -12.33
C ILE A 182 -17.47 3.42 -13.03
N ARG A 183 -16.94 2.99 -14.17
CA ARG A 183 -17.49 1.87 -14.93
C ARG A 183 -17.02 0.51 -14.46
N ASP A 184 -15.82 0.44 -13.88
CA ASP A 184 -15.23 -0.77 -13.29
C ASP A 184 -15.82 -1.05 -11.89
#